data_ff1122beb583ff1015bc9142855df37a
#
_entry.id   ff1122beb583ff1015bc9142855df37a
#
_cell.length_a   1.000
_cell.length_b   1.000
_cell.length_c   1.000
_cell.angle_alpha   90.00
_cell.angle_beta   90.00
_cell.angle_gamma   90.00
#
_symmetry.space_group_name_H-M   'P 1'
#
loop_
_entity.id
_entity.type
_entity.pdbx_description
1 polymer ?
#
loop_
_entity_poly.entity_id
_entity_poly.type
_entity_poly.pdbx_seq_one_letter_code
_entity_poly.pdbx_strand_id
1 'polypeptide(L)'
;MKVHIEPIAACLRVWSKPDSVYGDPYDWSATCRWIDSETMEVIGVDKPVTKAMCHAIRDEAWKLGVKKVGFTRIRNGSKRKFWIVTTNGKDWSVVTERP
;
A
#
# COMPACT_ATOMS: atom_id res chain seq x y z
N MET A 1 -29.92 -14.80 8.42
CA MET A 1 -29.25 -13.50 8.52
C MET A 1 -27.84 -13.60 7.94
N LYS A 2 -27.45 -12.69 7.08
CA LYS A 2 -26.10 -12.64 6.50
C LYS A 2 -25.41 -11.38 6.95
N VAL A 3 -24.16 -11.50 7.44
CA VAL A 3 -23.36 -10.35 7.89
C VAL A 3 -22.08 -10.31 7.05
N HIS A 4 -21.72 -9.12 6.59
CA HIS A 4 -20.48 -8.86 5.89
C HIS A 4 -19.79 -7.65 6.53
N ILE A 5 -18.50 -7.80 6.81
CA ILE A 5 -17.66 -6.69 7.31
C ILE A 5 -16.73 -6.29 6.18
N GLU A 6 -16.89 -5.07 5.71
CA GLU A 6 -16.09 -4.52 4.64
C GLU A 6 -15.06 -3.53 5.20
N PRO A 7 -13.76 -3.83 5.13
CA PRO A 7 -12.74 -2.86 5.53
C PRO A 7 -12.65 -1.76 4.48
N ILE A 8 -12.68 -0.50 4.93
CA ILE A 8 -12.60 0.67 4.05
C ILE A 8 -11.33 1.48 4.26
N ALA A 9 -10.71 1.40 5.45
CA ALA A 9 -9.48 2.11 5.75
C ALA A 9 -8.71 1.38 6.85
N ALA A 10 -7.38 1.58 6.85
CA ALA A 10 -6.49 1.05 7.87
C ALA A 10 -5.26 1.95 8.02
N CYS A 11 -4.62 1.87 9.16
CA CYS A 11 -3.33 2.51 9.39
C CYS A 11 -2.21 1.59 8.90
N LEU A 12 -1.30 2.14 8.10
CA LEU A 12 -0.12 1.44 7.62
C LEU A 12 1.09 1.93 8.40
N ARG A 13 1.86 1.01 8.98
CA ARG A 13 3.08 1.33 9.71
C ARG A 13 4.23 0.49 9.20
N VAL A 14 5.40 1.11 9.07
CA VAL A 14 6.59 0.45 8.56
C VAL A 14 7.73 0.61 9.56
N TRP A 15 8.36 -0.51 9.89
CA TRP A 15 9.58 -0.56 10.69
C TRP A 15 10.73 -0.95 9.78
N SER A 16 11.84 -0.21 9.83
CA SER A 16 13.01 -0.54 9.03
C SER A 16 13.77 -1.76 9.55
N LYS A 17 13.64 -2.05 10.85
CA LYS A 17 14.27 -3.21 11.47
C LYS A 17 13.38 -4.44 11.31
N PRO A 18 13.86 -5.54 10.72
CA PRO A 18 13.02 -6.72 10.47
C PRO A 18 12.59 -7.47 11.74
N ASP A 19 13.26 -7.26 12.87
CA ASP A 19 12.93 -7.86 14.16
C ASP A 19 11.97 -7.00 15.00
N SER A 20 11.48 -5.89 14.45
CA SER A 20 10.54 -5.01 15.14
C SER A 20 9.20 -5.70 15.41
N VAL A 21 8.59 -5.38 16.55
CA VAL A 21 7.28 -5.89 16.94
C VAL A 21 6.32 -4.72 17.18
N TYR A 22 5.03 -5.02 17.19
CA TYR A 22 4.00 -4.02 17.49
C TYR A 22 4.27 -3.37 18.84
N GLY A 23 4.28 -2.03 18.85
CA GLY A 23 4.63 -1.25 20.02
C GLY A 23 6.00 -0.58 19.92
N ASP A 24 6.90 -1.09 19.07
CA ASP A 24 8.16 -0.42 18.77
C ASP A 24 7.91 0.87 17.99
N PRO A 25 8.78 1.89 18.13
CA PRO A 25 8.66 3.09 17.30
C PRO A 25 8.76 2.74 15.82
N TYR A 26 7.82 3.23 15.02
CA TYR A 26 7.81 3.01 13.57
C TYR A 26 8.50 4.17 12.85
N ASP A 27 9.12 3.86 11.71
CA ASP A 27 9.89 4.83 10.92
C ASP A 27 9.01 5.58 9.91
N TRP A 28 7.89 4.99 9.54
CA TRP A 28 7.04 5.52 8.49
C TRP A 28 5.60 5.07 8.71
N SER A 29 4.65 5.94 8.39
CA SER A 29 3.23 5.60 8.49
C SER A 29 2.43 6.30 7.39
N ALA A 30 1.30 5.70 7.06
CA ALA A 30 0.34 6.24 6.11
C ALA A 30 -1.04 5.66 6.40
N THR A 31 -2.02 6.09 5.62
CA THR A 31 -3.36 5.50 5.63
C THR A 31 -3.54 4.67 4.37
N CYS A 32 -4.12 3.49 4.51
CA CYS A 32 -4.57 2.67 3.39
C CYS A 32 -6.08 2.83 3.25
N ARG A 33 -6.55 3.00 2.02
CA ARG A 33 -7.97 3.09 1.71
C ARG A 33 -8.33 2.04 0.67
N TRP A 34 -9.33 1.20 0.98
CA TRP A 34 -9.86 0.25 0.01
C TRP A 34 -10.78 0.97 -0.97
N ILE A 35 -10.52 0.82 -2.27
CA ILE A 35 -11.38 1.32 -3.33
C ILE A 35 -12.43 0.25 -3.65
N ASP A 36 -12.00 -0.99 -3.67
CA ASP A 36 -12.86 -2.18 -3.76
C ASP A 36 -12.16 -3.33 -3.01
N SER A 37 -12.73 -4.53 -3.02
CA SER A 37 -12.22 -5.66 -2.26
C SER A 37 -10.80 -6.09 -2.66
N GLU A 38 -10.34 -5.75 -3.85
CA GLU A 38 -9.04 -6.16 -4.38
C GLU A 38 -8.09 -4.98 -4.64
N THR A 39 -8.54 -3.74 -4.41
CA THR A 39 -7.80 -2.53 -4.74
C THR A 39 -7.65 -1.64 -3.52
N MET A 40 -6.41 -1.30 -3.20
CA MET A 40 -6.05 -0.47 -2.06
C MET A 40 -5.16 0.68 -2.50
N GLU A 41 -5.37 1.86 -1.92
CA GLU A 41 -4.57 3.05 -2.19
C GLU A 41 -3.88 3.50 -0.91
N VAL A 42 -2.59 3.80 -1.01
CA VAL A 42 -1.81 4.37 0.10
C VAL A 42 -1.85 5.89 -0.01
N ILE A 43 -2.35 6.54 1.03
CA ILE A 43 -2.55 7.99 1.07
C ILE A 43 -1.95 8.59 2.35
N GLY A 44 -1.86 9.91 2.41
CA GLY A 44 -1.38 10.61 3.61
C GLY A 44 0.09 10.38 3.90
N VAL A 45 0.91 10.23 2.87
CA VAL A 45 2.34 9.98 2.99
C VAL A 45 3.07 11.32 3.09
N ASP A 46 3.83 11.51 4.15
CA ASP A 46 4.64 12.71 4.37
C ASP A 46 6.13 12.50 4.04
N LYS A 47 6.54 11.27 3.82
CA LYS A 47 7.92 10.91 3.48
C LYS A 47 7.96 10.10 2.19
N PRO A 48 9.07 10.14 1.44
CA PRO A 48 9.20 9.37 0.21
C PRO A 48 9.01 7.87 0.44
N VAL A 49 8.34 7.22 -0.51
CA VAL A 49 8.16 5.77 -0.52
C VAL A 49 9.32 5.15 -1.29
N THR A 50 10.05 4.24 -0.67
CA THR A 50 11.14 3.51 -1.34
C THR A 50 10.58 2.29 -2.07
N LYS A 51 11.37 1.78 -3.02
CA LYS A 51 11.01 0.56 -3.75
C LYS A 51 10.85 -0.64 -2.81
N ALA A 52 11.74 -0.75 -1.82
CA ALA A 52 11.65 -1.81 -0.82
C ALA A 52 10.37 -1.74 0.00
N MET A 53 9.94 -0.52 0.37
CA MET A 53 8.68 -0.31 1.09
C MET A 53 7.49 -0.71 0.23
N CYS A 54 7.48 -0.33 -1.05
CA CYS A 54 6.41 -0.72 -1.98
C CYS A 54 6.27 -2.23 -2.05
N HIS A 55 7.39 -2.95 -2.13
CA HIS A 55 7.38 -4.42 -2.18
C HIS A 55 6.86 -5.03 -0.89
N ALA A 56 7.29 -4.52 0.26
CA ALA A 56 6.81 -5.01 1.56
C ALA A 56 5.32 -4.75 1.75
N ILE A 57 4.86 -3.57 1.38
CA ILE A 57 3.44 -3.18 1.49
C ILE A 57 2.56 -4.05 0.59
N ARG A 58 2.97 -4.27 -0.67
CA ARG A 58 2.20 -5.11 -1.58
C ARG A 58 2.08 -6.55 -1.09
N ASP A 59 3.15 -7.08 -0.48
CA ASP A 59 3.16 -8.46 0.02
C ASP A 59 2.21 -8.62 1.21
N GLU A 60 2.16 -7.63 2.10
CA GLU A 60 1.19 -7.63 3.20
C GLU A 60 -0.24 -7.43 2.68
N ALA A 61 -0.44 -6.55 1.70
CA ALA A 61 -1.74 -6.32 1.09
C ALA A 61 -2.28 -7.58 0.41
N TRP A 62 -1.42 -8.35 -0.25
CA TRP A 62 -1.80 -9.62 -0.86
C TRP A 62 -2.42 -10.58 0.15
N LYS A 63 -1.88 -10.64 1.36
CA LYS A 63 -2.42 -11.48 2.44
C LYS A 63 -3.85 -11.10 2.83
N LEU A 64 -4.25 -9.86 2.55
CA LEU A 64 -5.59 -9.34 2.81
C LEU A 64 -6.52 -9.46 1.58
N GLY A 65 -6.06 -10.12 0.53
CA GLY A 65 -6.83 -10.28 -0.70
C GLY A 65 -6.68 -9.15 -1.70
N VAL A 66 -5.77 -8.21 -1.47
CA VAL A 66 -5.55 -7.07 -2.36
C VAL A 66 -4.62 -7.46 -3.50
N LYS A 67 -5.03 -7.17 -4.72
CA LYS A 67 -4.28 -7.48 -5.95
C LYS A 67 -3.73 -6.24 -6.64
N LYS A 68 -4.15 -5.06 -6.22
CA LYS A 68 -3.75 -3.79 -6.81
C LYS A 68 -3.53 -2.76 -5.71
N VAL A 69 -2.31 -2.23 -5.61
CA VAL A 69 -1.94 -1.25 -4.59
C VAL A 69 -1.47 0.02 -5.27
N GLY A 70 -2.09 1.14 -4.93
CA GLY A 70 -1.77 2.46 -5.49
C GLY A 70 -0.90 3.29 -4.57
N PHE A 71 0.07 3.98 -5.17
CA PHE A 71 0.96 4.90 -4.48
C PHE A 71 1.01 6.22 -5.23
N THR A 72 1.29 7.30 -4.52
CA THR A 72 1.51 8.61 -5.11
C THR A 72 2.99 8.95 -5.00
N ARG A 73 3.60 9.32 -6.13
CA ARG A 73 4.97 9.81 -6.19
C ARG A 73 4.97 11.30 -6.50
N ILE A 74 5.75 12.05 -5.75
CA ILE A 74 5.96 13.48 -6.01
C ILE A 74 7.33 13.62 -6.65
N ARG A 75 7.36 14.23 -7.85
CA ARG A 75 8.60 14.47 -8.59
C ARG A 75 8.52 15.85 -9.24
N ASN A 76 9.49 16.72 -8.92
CA ASN A 76 9.55 18.10 -9.44
C ASN A 76 8.23 18.87 -9.23
N GLY A 77 7.61 18.71 -8.06
CA GLY A 77 6.34 19.37 -7.75
C GLY A 77 5.11 18.74 -8.38
N SER A 78 5.27 17.76 -9.24
CA SER A 78 4.16 17.04 -9.87
C SER A 78 3.86 15.77 -9.11
N LYS A 79 2.56 15.52 -8.88
CA LYS A 79 2.08 14.28 -8.28
C LYS A 79 1.71 13.29 -9.38
N ARG A 80 2.27 12.09 -9.29
CA ARG A 80 1.92 10.99 -10.20
C ARG A 80 1.52 9.79 -9.37
N LYS A 81 0.43 9.17 -9.78
CA LYS A 81 -0.05 7.92 -9.19
C LYS A 81 0.43 6.75 -10.01
N PHE A 82 0.89 5.71 -9.35
CA PHE A 82 1.23 4.45 -9.98
C PHE A 82 0.61 3.30 -9.19
N TRP A 83 0.38 2.19 -9.86
CA TRP A 83 -0.24 1.01 -9.30
C TRP A 83 0.67 -0.19 -9.45
N ILE A 84 0.77 -1.00 -8.43
CA ILE A 84 1.45 -2.29 -8.48
C ILE A 84 0.37 -3.35 -8.51
N VAL A 85 0.34 -4.15 -9.56
CA VAL A 85 -0.77 -5.05 -9.88
C VAL A 85 -0.26 -6.47 -10.04
N THR A 86 -1.01 -7.43 -9.52
CA THR A 86 -0.75 -8.86 -9.71
C THR A 86 -2.04 -9.63 -9.95
N THR A 87 -1.94 -10.78 -10.60
CA THR A 87 -3.04 -11.73 -10.71
C THR A 87 -2.79 -12.99 -9.89
N ASN A 88 -1.53 -13.27 -9.55
CA ASN A 88 -1.13 -14.52 -8.88
C ASN A 88 -0.35 -14.32 -7.57
N GLY A 89 -0.07 -13.07 -7.17
CA GLY A 89 0.69 -12.76 -5.96
C GLY A 89 2.20 -12.96 -6.08
N LYS A 90 2.70 -13.37 -7.24
CA LYS A 90 4.11 -13.62 -7.49
C LYS A 90 4.69 -12.67 -8.51
N ASP A 91 3.97 -12.43 -9.59
CA ASP A 91 4.40 -11.57 -10.69
C ASP A 91 3.67 -10.23 -10.59
N TRP A 92 4.41 -9.17 -10.30
CA TRP A 92 3.88 -7.83 -10.11
C TRP A 92 4.29 -6.93 -11.26
N SER A 93 3.35 -6.15 -11.74
CA SER A 93 3.56 -5.16 -12.80
C SER A 93 3.31 -3.76 -12.25
N VAL A 94 4.02 -2.77 -12.76
CA VAL A 94 3.80 -1.37 -12.42
C VAL A 94 3.05 -0.70 -13.56
N VAL A 95 1.92 -0.07 -13.22
CA VAL A 95 1.09 0.68 -14.16
C VAL A 95 1.06 2.13 -13.69
N THR A 96 1.51 3.06 -14.53
CA THR A 96 1.47 4.48 -14.22
C THR A 96 0.17 5.08 -14.75
N GLU A 97 -0.55 5.77 -13.85
CA GLU A 97 -1.74 6.49 -14.23
C GLU A 97 -1.34 7.79 -14.93
N ARG A 98 -1.86 7.99 -16.13
CA ARG A 98 -1.63 9.23 -16.86
C ARG A 98 -2.61 10.31 -16.39
N PRO A 99 -2.13 11.56 -16.25
CA PRO A 99 -3.01 12.67 -15.90
C PRO A 99 -4.05 12.95 -17.00
#